data_08138c3bbc69ef296d5cb1ff345e89eb
#
_entry.id   08138c3bbc69ef296d5cb1ff345e89eb
#
_cell.length_a   1.000
_cell.length_b   1.000
_cell.length_c   1.000
_cell.angle_alpha   90.00
_cell.angle_beta   90.00
_cell.angle_gamma   90.00
#
_symmetry.space_group_name_H-M   'P 1'
#
loop_
_entity.id
_entity.type
_entity.pdbx_description
1 polymer ?
#
loop_
_entity_poly.entity_id
_entity_poly.type
_entity_poly.pdbx_seq_one_letter_code
_entity_poly.pdbx_strand_id
1 'polypeptide(L)'
;MPSFIHTETDLDTALKALGKSDARFSALLAKAGRPPLRRRVDGFAGLAAIVVAQQLSTASANAIWGRLAAAFDPLDPAAILRARPARLARLGLSAPKIRALKAIAEAVSAEELALPGLVELAADEAHAALTAVHGIGPWTADIYLLSCLGHADAWPAGDLALQEAARVAFALPARPNAKEMQALAESWRPWRAVAARVLWAYYRAVAEAAKAAGIKLPRQRLPKPRVAAPAKRRAATGPKHGASAGRKKRRAGNG
;
A
#
# COMPACT_ATOMS: atom_id res chain seq x y z
N MET A 1 23.89 -1.45 -3.26
CA MET A 1 23.14 -2.34 -2.37
C MET A 1 22.04 -1.53 -1.72
N PRO A 2 20.78 -1.99 -1.68
CA PRO A 2 19.74 -1.30 -0.96
C PRO A 2 20.10 -1.20 0.53
N SER A 3 19.81 -0.05 1.15
CA SER A 3 20.01 0.15 2.57
C SER A 3 18.78 -0.31 3.35
N PHE A 4 18.97 -0.96 4.50
CA PHE A 4 17.92 -1.44 5.37
C PHE A 4 18.04 -0.87 6.77
N ILE A 5 16.91 -0.73 7.44
CA ILE A 5 16.79 -0.29 8.83
C ILE A 5 16.22 -1.45 9.64
N HIS A 6 17.10 -2.28 10.18
CA HIS A 6 16.74 -3.48 10.92
C HIS A 6 16.89 -3.30 12.43
N THR A 7 17.80 -2.47 12.85
CA THR A 7 18.15 -2.22 14.26
C THR A 7 17.93 -0.75 14.65
N GLU A 8 17.89 -0.50 15.95
CA GLU A 8 17.84 0.86 16.47
C GLU A 8 19.11 1.66 16.08
N THR A 9 20.26 0.99 15.98
CA THR A 9 21.54 1.60 15.53
C THR A 9 21.46 2.04 14.07
N ASP A 10 20.84 1.22 13.19
CA ASP A 10 20.64 1.57 11.78
C ASP A 10 19.75 2.82 11.68
N LEU A 11 18.67 2.85 12.47
CA LEU A 11 17.78 4.00 12.54
C LEU A 11 18.51 5.26 12.98
N ASP A 12 19.35 5.19 14.02
CA ASP A 12 20.12 6.33 14.52
C ASP A 12 21.13 6.85 13.48
N THR A 13 21.77 5.94 12.76
CA THR A 13 22.68 6.29 11.68
C THR A 13 21.96 7.01 10.55
N ALA A 14 20.82 6.48 10.15
CA ALA A 14 20.00 7.06 9.09
C ALA A 14 19.35 8.41 9.50
N LEU A 15 18.93 8.57 10.76
CA LEU A 15 18.47 9.85 11.29
C LEU A 15 19.54 10.94 11.25
N LYS A 16 20.78 10.59 11.61
CA LYS A 16 21.92 11.51 11.52
C LYS A 16 22.21 11.90 10.06
N ALA A 17 22.17 10.93 9.14
CA ALA A 17 22.37 11.18 7.72
C ALA A 17 21.27 12.09 7.14
N LEU A 18 20.00 11.80 7.46
CA LEU A 18 18.86 12.61 7.03
C LEU A 18 18.93 14.03 7.57
N GLY A 19 19.29 14.22 8.85
CA GLY A 19 19.44 15.55 9.46
C GLY A 19 20.59 16.37 8.86
N LYS A 20 21.65 15.72 8.34
CA LYS A 20 22.71 16.36 7.59
C LYS A 20 22.29 16.80 6.19
N SER A 21 21.48 15.99 5.52
CA SER A 21 21.00 16.31 4.17
C SER A 21 19.88 17.37 4.17
N ASP A 22 19.05 17.41 5.22
CA ASP A 22 17.97 18.37 5.37
C ASP A 22 17.79 18.77 6.85
N ALA A 23 18.27 19.97 7.19
CA ALA A 23 18.24 20.50 8.55
C ALA A 23 16.83 20.61 9.18
N ARG A 24 15.77 20.61 8.34
CA ARG A 24 14.37 20.64 8.83
C ARG A 24 14.08 19.42 9.69
N PHE A 25 14.64 18.25 9.37
CA PHE A 25 14.46 17.03 10.18
C PHE A 25 15.06 17.12 11.57
N SER A 26 16.16 17.83 11.76
CA SER A 26 16.70 18.08 13.10
C SER A 26 15.72 18.87 13.97
N ALA A 27 15.05 19.89 13.42
CA ALA A 27 14.02 20.65 14.12
C ALA A 27 12.76 19.81 14.43
N LEU A 28 12.35 18.93 13.50
CA LEU A 28 11.23 18.02 13.71
C LEU A 28 11.54 17.01 14.81
N LEU A 29 12.73 16.43 14.83
CA LEU A 29 13.19 15.51 15.87
C LEU A 29 13.26 16.17 17.25
N ALA A 30 13.73 17.40 17.33
CA ALA A 30 13.78 18.15 18.59
C ALA A 30 12.36 18.30 19.23
N LYS A 31 11.32 18.41 18.39
CA LYS A 31 9.92 18.53 18.84
C LYS A 31 9.23 17.18 19.08
N ALA A 32 9.51 16.20 18.23
CA ALA A 32 8.82 14.91 18.24
C ALA A 32 9.49 13.83 19.08
N GLY A 33 10.77 14.03 19.41
CA GLY A 33 11.62 12.99 19.91
C GLY A 33 11.98 11.96 18.82
N ARG A 34 12.76 10.97 19.22
CA ARG A 34 13.20 9.89 18.35
C ARG A 34 12.02 9.00 17.94
N PRO A 35 11.79 8.74 16.65
CA PRO A 35 10.73 7.83 16.21
C PRO A 35 11.08 6.38 16.58
N PRO A 36 10.09 5.55 16.93
CA PRO A 36 10.32 4.12 17.18
C PRO A 36 10.56 3.38 15.86
N LEU A 37 11.38 2.33 15.89
CA LEU A 37 11.68 1.51 14.71
C LEU A 37 10.44 0.80 14.17
N ARG A 38 9.59 0.21 15.01
CA ARG A 38 8.33 -0.46 14.66
C ARG A 38 8.43 -1.43 13.47
N ARG A 39 9.21 -2.48 13.64
CA ARG A 39 9.27 -3.58 12.68
C ARG A 39 8.06 -4.52 12.82
N ARG A 40 7.67 -5.12 11.71
CA ARG A 40 6.68 -6.21 11.63
C ARG A 40 7.37 -7.46 11.11
N VAL A 41 6.73 -8.61 11.31
CA VAL A 41 7.16 -9.86 10.64
C VAL A 41 7.11 -9.66 9.13
N ASP A 42 8.03 -10.28 8.42
CA ASP A 42 8.09 -10.31 6.95
C ASP A 42 7.26 -11.47 6.35
N GLY A 43 7.46 -11.76 5.09
CA GLY A 43 6.80 -12.83 4.39
C GLY A 43 5.28 -12.61 4.23
N PHE A 44 4.60 -13.70 3.92
CA PHE A 44 3.16 -13.69 3.63
C PHE A 44 2.32 -13.18 4.82
N ALA A 45 2.65 -13.59 6.04
CA ALA A 45 1.91 -13.18 7.25
C ALA A 45 1.98 -11.66 7.46
N GLY A 46 3.15 -11.05 7.28
CA GLY A 46 3.33 -9.60 7.37
C GLY A 46 2.52 -8.84 6.33
N LEU A 47 2.54 -9.30 5.08
CA LEU A 47 1.75 -8.71 4.00
C LEU A 47 0.24 -8.86 4.25
N ALA A 48 -0.20 -10.03 4.68
CA ALA A 48 -1.59 -10.29 5.06
C ALA A 48 -2.06 -9.37 6.20
N ALA A 49 -1.23 -9.13 7.21
CA ALA A 49 -1.56 -8.21 8.32
C ALA A 49 -1.79 -6.77 7.83
N ILE A 50 -1.01 -6.32 6.85
CA ILE A 50 -1.18 -4.99 6.25
C ILE A 50 -2.50 -4.91 5.46
N VAL A 51 -2.83 -5.93 4.67
CA VAL A 51 -4.11 -6.01 3.93
C VAL A 51 -5.30 -6.02 4.90
N VAL A 52 -5.21 -6.78 5.99
CA VAL A 52 -6.25 -6.78 7.04
C VAL A 52 -6.44 -5.39 7.65
N ALA A 53 -5.37 -4.64 7.85
CA ALA A 53 -5.42 -3.31 8.49
C ALA A 53 -5.95 -2.19 7.57
N GLN A 54 -6.01 -2.38 6.24
CA GLN A 54 -6.48 -1.35 5.32
C GLN A 54 -7.85 -0.78 5.74
N GLN A 55 -7.95 0.56 5.78
CA GLN A 55 -9.19 1.31 6.06
C GLN A 55 -9.91 0.94 7.37
N LEU A 56 -9.17 0.45 8.35
CA LEU A 56 -9.68 0.13 9.68
C LEU A 56 -9.00 0.97 10.76
N SER A 57 -9.66 1.12 11.91
CA SER A 57 -8.99 1.56 13.12
C SER A 57 -8.00 0.49 13.59
N THR A 58 -6.95 0.90 14.31
CA THR A 58 -5.97 -0.03 14.87
C THR A 58 -6.63 -1.12 15.74
N ALA A 59 -7.62 -0.75 16.55
CA ALA A 59 -8.35 -1.69 17.40
C ALA A 59 -9.10 -2.74 16.58
N SER A 60 -9.83 -2.31 15.54
CA SER A 60 -10.55 -3.23 14.63
C SER A 60 -9.61 -4.14 13.85
N ALA A 61 -8.50 -3.58 13.35
CA ALA A 61 -7.49 -4.35 12.62
C ALA A 61 -6.87 -5.43 13.51
N ASN A 62 -6.48 -5.09 14.75
CA ASN A 62 -5.90 -6.03 15.71
C ASN A 62 -6.88 -7.14 16.09
N ALA A 63 -8.17 -6.81 16.29
CA ALA A 63 -9.18 -7.80 16.61
C ALA A 63 -9.42 -8.81 15.46
N ILE A 64 -9.42 -8.34 14.20
CA ILE A 64 -9.56 -9.23 13.03
C ILE A 64 -8.29 -10.05 12.85
N TRP A 65 -7.12 -9.42 12.97
CA TRP A 65 -5.83 -10.09 12.86
C TRP A 65 -5.68 -11.20 13.90
N GLY A 66 -6.03 -10.93 15.17
CA GLY A 66 -5.96 -11.94 16.25
C GLY A 66 -6.82 -13.16 15.94
N ARG A 67 -8.05 -12.97 15.41
CA ARG A 67 -8.89 -14.11 14.99
C ARG A 67 -8.32 -14.86 13.81
N LEU A 68 -7.73 -14.14 12.84
CA LEU A 68 -7.12 -14.77 11.67
C LEU A 68 -5.89 -15.59 12.06
N ALA A 69 -5.00 -15.04 12.85
CA ALA A 69 -3.80 -15.71 13.33
C ALA A 69 -4.14 -16.95 14.18
N ALA A 70 -5.13 -16.85 15.06
CA ALA A 70 -5.57 -17.99 15.87
C ALA A 70 -6.26 -19.10 15.05
N ALA A 71 -6.86 -18.76 13.90
CA ALA A 71 -7.55 -19.73 13.03
C ALA A 71 -6.61 -20.45 12.07
N PHE A 72 -5.40 -19.90 11.84
CA PHE A 72 -4.38 -20.39 10.91
C PHE A 72 -2.99 -20.22 11.54
N ASP A 73 -2.42 -21.30 12.03
CA ASP A 73 -1.08 -21.33 12.61
C ASP A 73 -0.31 -22.55 12.01
N PRO A 74 0.68 -22.33 11.15
CA PRO A 74 1.09 -21.02 10.60
C PRO A 74 0.09 -20.42 9.60
N LEU A 75 0.07 -19.08 9.52
CA LEU A 75 -0.65 -18.38 8.48
C LEU A 75 0.22 -18.31 7.21
N ASP A 76 0.02 -19.25 6.30
CA ASP A 76 0.73 -19.38 5.05
C ASP A 76 -0.20 -19.25 3.82
N PRO A 77 0.34 -19.10 2.59
CA PRO A 77 -0.46 -19.03 1.37
C PRO A 77 -1.39 -20.24 1.20
N ALA A 78 -0.91 -21.45 1.45
CA ALA A 78 -1.68 -22.67 1.26
C ALA A 78 -2.89 -22.75 2.20
N ALA A 79 -2.75 -22.30 3.44
CA ALA A 79 -3.85 -22.22 4.41
C ALA A 79 -4.96 -21.28 3.93
N ILE A 80 -4.59 -20.11 3.39
CA ILE A 80 -5.54 -19.13 2.82
C ILE A 80 -6.21 -19.68 1.56
N LEU A 81 -5.48 -20.37 0.69
CA LEU A 81 -6.03 -20.96 -0.54
C LEU A 81 -7.06 -22.05 -0.23
N ARG A 82 -6.78 -22.91 0.75
CA ARG A 82 -7.72 -23.97 1.18
C ARG A 82 -8.95 -23.42 1.91
N ALA A 83 -8.85 -22.24 2.53
CA ALA A 83 -9.94 -21.68 3.30
C ALA A 83 -11.12 -21.27 2.42
N ARG A 84 -12.33 -21.70 2.79
CA ARG A 84 -13.57 -21.25 2.13
C ARG A 84 -13.79 -19.75 2.42
N PRO A 85 -14.24 -18.94 1.44
CA PRO A 85 -14.51 -17.51 1.65
C PRO A 85 -15.42 -17.22 2.85
N ALA A 86 -16.44 -18.07 3.09
CA ALA A 86 -17.33 -17.95 4.23
C ALA A 86 -16.62 -18.11 5.59
N ARG A 87 -15.55 -18.95 5.67
CA ARG A 87 -14.73 -19.05 6.90
C ARG A 87 -13.96 -17.76 7.15
N LEU A 88 -13.33 -17.20 6.12
CA LEU A 88 -12.58 -15.94 6.21
C LEU A 88 -13.51 -14.76 6.57
N ALA A 89 -14.72 -14.73 6.00
CA ALA A 89 -15.72 -13.70 6.32
C ALA A 89 -16.15 -13.76 7.81
N ARG A 90 -16.33 -14.97 8.38
CA ARG A 90 -16.64 -15.13 9.83
C ARG A 90 -15.54 -14.62 10.75
N LEU A 91 -14.28 -14.59 10.28
CA LEU A 91 -13.16 -14.00 11.03
C LEU A 91 -13.16 -12.46 10.97
N GLY A 92 -14.05 -11.85 10.18
CA GLY A 92 -14.23 -10.40 10.06
C GLY A 92 -13.61 -9.78 8.80
N LEU A 93 -13.18 -10.59 7.83
CA LEU A 93 -12.64 -10.10 6.56
C LEU A 93 -13.77 -9.69 5.62
N SER A 94 -13.66 -8.51 5.02
CA SER A 94 -14.57 -8.08 3.95
C SER A 94 -14.27 -8.84 2.64
N ALA A 95 -15.26 -8.92 1.76
CA ALA A 95 -15.10 -9.61 0.47
C ALA A 95 -13.92 -9.10 -0.37
N PRO A 96 -13.63 -7.76 -0.47
CA PRO A 96 -12.44 -7.29 -1.15
C PRO A 96 -11.14 -7.79 -0.52
N LYS A 97 -11.04 -7.82 0.82
CA LYS A 97 -9.84 -8.33 1.53
C LYS A 97 -9.65 -9.83 1.33
N ILE A 98 -10.73 -10.60 1.31
CA ILE A 98 -10.69 -12.03 1.01
C ILE A 98 -10.14 -12.26 -0.40
N ARG A 99 -10.62 -11.52 -1.40
CA ARG A 99 -10.10 -11.62 -2.78
C ARG A 99 -8.63 -11.23 -2.86
N ALA A 100 -8.24 -10.12 -2.21
CA ALA A 100 -6.84 -9.70 -2.18
C ALA A 100 -5.93 -10.75 -1.54
N LEU A 101 -6.29 -11.29 -0.36
CA LEU A 101 -5.49 -12.31 0.31
C LEU A 101 -5.35 -13.59 -0.52
N LYS A 102 -6.42 -14.01 -1.22
CA LYS A 102 -6.35 -15.18 -2.10
C LYS A 102 -5.46 -14.93 -3.31
N ALA A 103 -5.59 -13.78 -3.98
CA ALA A 103 -4.74 -13.42 -5.11
C ALA A 103 -3.26 -13.32 -4.72
N ILE A 104 -2.97 -12.76 -3.55
CA ILE A 104 -1.60 -12.72 -3.01
C ILE A 104 -1.08 -14.13 -2.71
N ALA A 105 -1.93 -14.97 -2.11
CA ALA A 105 -1.56 -16.35 -1.81
C ALA A 105 -1.31 -17.17 -3.09
N GLU A 106 -2.10 -16.96 -4.14
CA GLU A 106 -1.91 -17.54 -5.47
C GLU A 106 -0.57 -17.11 -6.07
N ALA A 107 -0.30 -15.81 -6.12
CA ALA A 107 0.94 -15.27 -6.68
C ALA A 107 2.20 -15.76 -5.93
N VAL A 108 2.14 -15.86 -4.59
CA VAL A 108 3.26 -16.39 -3.80
C VAL A 108 3.43 -17.89 -4.02
N SER A 109 2.33 -18.66 -4.09
CA SER A 109 2.39 -20.11 -4.32
C SER A 109 2.84 -20.49 -5.73
N ALA A 110 2.55 -19.63 -6.73
CA ALA A 110 3.00 -19.79 -8.11
C ALA A 110 4.41 -19.21 -8.38
N GLU A 111 5.08 -18.73 -7.34
CA GLU A 111 6.38 -18.03 -7.43
C GLU A 111 6.38 -16.75 -8.31
N GLU A 112 5.20 -16.26 -8.69
CA GLU A 112 5.03 -14.98 -9.40
C GLU A 112 5.41 -13.79 -8.51
N LEU A 113 5.28 -13.95 -7.18
CA LEU A 113 5.75 -13.01 -6.17
C LEU A 113 6.70 -13.72 -5.20
N ALA A 114 8.00 -13.65 -5.49
CA ALA A 114 9.05 -14.18 -4.63
C ALA A 114 9.34 -13.22 -3.46
N LEU A 115 8.55 -13.27 -2.38
CA LEU A 115 8.70 -12.37 -1.22
C LEU A 115 10.12 -12.33 -0.64
N PRO A 116 10.85 -13.47 -0.50
CA PRO A 116 12.25 -13.44 -0.03
C PRO A 116 13.19 -12.66 -0.95
N GLY A 117 12.98 -12.71 -2.27
CA GLY A 117 13.82 -12.02 -3.26
C GLY A 117 13.68 -10.49 -3.27
N LEU A 118 12.62 -9.95 -2.64
CA LEU A 118 12.41 -8.50 -2.61
C LEU A 118 13.52 -7.73 -1.87
N VAL A 119 14.28 -8.38 -1.00
CA VAL A 119 15.40 -7.76 -0.29
C VAL A 119 16.60 -7.48 -1.21
N GLU A 120 16.69 -8.17 -2.35
CA GLU A 120 17.77 -7.97 -3.33
C GLU A 120 17.49 -6.81 -4.30
N LEU A 121 16.23 -6.35 -4.34
CA LEU A 121 15.77 -5.32 -5.26
C LEU A 121 15.92 -3.91 -4.65
N ALA A 122 16.07 -2.91 -5.51
CA ALA A 122 15.89 -1.52 -5.12
C ALA A 122 14.44 -1.25 -4.69
N ALA A 123 14.18 -0.21 -3.86
CA ALA A 123 12.85 0.08 -3.33
C ALA A 123 11.79 0.23 -4.42
N ASP A 124 12.12 0.92 -5.50
CA ASP A 124 11.17 1.20 -6.59
C ASP A 124 10.88 -0.08 -7.41
N GLU A 125 11.87 -0.98 -7.58
CA GLU A 125 11.72 -2.29 -8.23
C GLU A 125 10.88 -3.25 -7.37
N ALA A 126 11.20 -3.35 -6.08
CA ALA A 126 10.43 -4.16 -5.13
C ALA A 126 8.98 -3.66 -5.01
N HIS A 127 8.77 -2.33 -5.04
CA HIS A 127 7.44 -1.73 -5.08
C HIS A 127 6.68 -2.12 -6.34
N ALA A 128 7.33 -2.08 -7.51
CA ALA A 128 6.73 -2.49 -8.78
C ALA A 128 6.34 -3.97 -8.78
N ALA A 129 7.20 -4.85 -8.29
CA ALA A 129 6.92 -6.28 -8.16
C ALA A 129 5.70 -6.55 -7.25
N LEU A 130 5.62 -5.87 -6.10
CA LEU A 130 4.47 -6.00 -5.20
C LEU A 130 3.17 -5.50 -5.83
N THR A 131 3.20 -4.34 -6.47
CA THR A 131 2.00 -3.70 -7.04
C THR A 131 1.49 -4.38 -8.31
N ALA A 132 2.26 -5.24 -8.95
CA ALA A 132 1.82 -6.10 -10.05
C ALA A 132 0.77 -7.13 -9.58
N VAL A 133 0.76 -7.49 -8.29
CA VAL A 133 -0.17 -8.48 -7.74
C VAL A 133 -1.51 -7.84 -7.39
N HIS A 134 -2.60 -8.44 -7.85
CA HIS A 134 -3.95 -7.95 -7.56
C HIS A 134 -4.22 -7.88 -6.04
N GLY A 135 -4.68 -6.72 -5.58
CA GLY A 135 -4.98 -6.48 -4.16
C GLY A 135 -3.84 -5.83 -3.37
N ILE A 136 -2.63 -5.73 -3.95
CA ILE A 136 -1.53 -4.94 -3.40
C ILE A 136 -1.52 -3.58 -4.10
N GLY A 137 -2.05 -2.57 -3.42
CA GLY A 137 -1.94 -1.18 -3.89
C GLY A 137 -0.62 -0.52 -3.47
N PRO A 138 -0.28 0.65 -4.04
CA PRO A 138 0.97 1.36 -3.74
C PRO A 138 1.23 1.55 -2.24
N TRP A 139 0.23 1.98 -1.50
CA TRP A 139 0.35 2.14 -0.04
C TRP A 139 0.70 0.83 0.68
N THR A 140 0.08 -0.30 0.26
CA THR A 140 0.35 -1.62 0.86
C THR A 140 1.78 -2.06 0.58
N ALA A 141 2.25 -1.88 -0.65
CA ALA A 141 3.62 -2.17 -1.06
C ALA A 141 4.62 -1.35 -0.23
N ASP A 142 4.44 -0.03 -0.16
CA ASP A 142 5.32 0.86 0.60
C ASP A 142 5.37 0.50 2.09
N ILE A 143 4.22 0.21 2.71
CA ILE A 143 4.17 -0.17 4.13
C ILE A 143 4.83 -1.53 4.36
N TYR A 144 4.72 -2.47 3.42
CA TYR A 144 5.41 -3.76 3.51
C TYR A 144 6.93 -3.58 3.42
N LEU A 145 7.41 -2.84 2.43
CA LEU A 145 8.84 -2.53 2.27
C LEU A 145 9.39 -1.81 3.50
N LEU A 146 8.69 -0.79 4.00
CA LEU A 146 9.13 0.02 5.13
C LEU A 146 9.09 -0.76 6.45
N SER A 147 8.01 -1.48 6.76
CA SER A 147 7.77 -2.04 8.09
C SER A 147 8.13 -3.52 8.22
N CYS A 148 8.02 -4.30 7.16
CA CYS A 148 8.35 -5.73 7.16
C CYS A 148 9.79 -5.96 6.71
N LEU A 149 10.18 -5.46 5.53
CA LEU A 149 11.55 -5.62 5.05
C LEU A 149 12.54 -4.63 5.69
N GLY A 150 12.07 -3.44 6.10
CA GLY A 150 12.94 -2.41 6.66
C GLY A 150 13.68 -1.59 5.61
N HIS A 151 13.16 -1.56 4.38
CA HIS A 151 13.80 -0.83 3.28
C HIS A 151 13.90 0.66 3.59
N ALA A 152 15.14 1.20 3.58
CA ALA A 152 15.43 2.58 4.00
C ALA A 152 14.81 3.64 3.07
N ASP A 153 14.59 3.28 1.80
CA ASP A 153 14.10 4.21 0.78
C ASP A 153 12.63 3.98 0.36
N ALA A 154 11.88 3.13 1.07
CA ALA A 154 10.45 2.98 0.84
C ALA A 154 9.69 4.26 1.24
N TRP A 155 8.74 4.72 0.39
CA TRP A 155 8.07 6.00 0.61
C TRP A 155 6.56 5.91 0.37
N PRO A 156 5.73 5.84 1.42
CA PRO A 156 4.28 5.72 1.28
C PRO A 156 3.63 7.08 0.94
N ALA A 157 3.90 7.60 -0.26
CA ALA A 157 3.42 8.89 -0.75
C ALA A 157 1.89 9.03 -0.70
N GLY A 158 1.16 7.90 -0.82
CA GLY A 158 -0.29 7.84 -0.74
C GLY A 158 -0.85 7.78 0.69
N ASP A 159 -0.01 7.75 1.73
CA ASP A 159 -0.45 7.70 3.11
C ASP A 159 -1.01 9.06 3.55
N LEU A 160 -2.31 9.10 3.86
CA LEU A 160 -3.00 10.34 4.19
C LEU A 160 -2.51 10.97 5.50
N ALA A 161 -2.09 10.15 6.47
CA ALA A 161 -1.53 10.67 7.71
C ALA A 161 -0.14 11.27 7.46
N LEU A 162 0.66 10.67 6.56
CA LEU A 162 1.95 11.19 6.17
C LEU A 162 1.82 12.49 5.36
N GLN A 163 0.86 12.57 4.44
CA GLN A 163 0.55 13.79 3.70
C GLN A 163 0.16 14.94 4.63
N GLU A 164 -0.68 14.66 5.64
CA GLU A 164 -1.07 15.65 6.62
C GLU A 164 0.11 16.02 7.56
N ALA A 165 0.94 15.04 7.92
CA ALA A 165 2.17 15.26 8.65
C ALA A 165 3.12 16.22 7.90
N ALA A 166 3.30 16.00 6.60
CA ALA A 166 4.12 16.87 5.74
C ALA A 166 3.54 18.29 5.67
N ARG A 167 2.20 18.41 5.51
CA ARG A 167 1.53 19.72 5.51
C ARG A 167 1.84 20.51 6.77
N VAL A 168 1.71 19.88 7.93
CA VAL A 168 1.94 20.54 9.23
C VAL A 168 3.44 20.81 9.45
N ALA A 169 4.30 19.83 9.15
CA ALA A 169 5.74 19.93 9.38
C ALA A 169 6.40 21.04 8.54
N PHE A 170 5.95 21.21 7.30
CA PHE A 170 6.54 22.14 6.34
C PHE A 170 5.66 23.39 6.08
N ALA A 171 4.62 23.59 6.89
CA ALA A 171 3.68 24.71 6.78
C ALA A 171 3.10 24.87 5.36
N LEU A 172 2.78 23.76 4.70
CA LEU A 172 2.23 23.79 3.34
C LEU A 172 0.80 24.34 3.36
N PRO A 173 0.39 25.11 2.33
CA PRO A 173 -0.92 25.74 2.27
C PRO A 173 -2.06 24.71 2.17
N ALA A 174 -1.78 23.56 1.56
CA ALA A 174 -2.73 22.45 1.42
C ALA A 174 -2.03 21.12 1.65
N ARG A 175 -2.82 20.07 1.90
CA ARG A 175 -2.29 18.71 2.01
C ARG A 175 -1.79 18.25 0.63
N PRO A 176 -0.48 17.90 0.51
CA PRO A 176 0.08 17.47 -0.75
C PRO A 176 -0.54 16.14 -1.19
N ASN A 177 -0.75 15.97 -2.49
CA ASN A 177 -1.15 14.71 -3.07
C ASN A 177 0.06 13.74 -3.22
N ALA A 178 -0.18 12.50 -3.66
CA ALA A 178 0.89 11.50 -3.77
C ALA A 178 2.03 11.93 -4.72
N LYS A 179 1.73 12.62 -5.83
CA LYS A 179 2.74 13.11 -6.76
C LYS A 179 3.60 14.22 -6.15
N GLU A 180 2.97 15.15 -5.44
CA GLU A 180 3.67 16.21 -4.71
C GLU A 180 4.52 15.65 -3.56
N MET A 181 4.03 14.59 -2.87
CA MET A 181 4.78 13.87 -1.86
C MET A 181 6.01 13.16 -2.44
N GLN A 182 5.93 12.59 -3.64
CA GLN A 182 7.10 12.01 -4.32
C GLN A 182 8.15 13.08 -4.62
N ALA A 183 7.73 14.21 -5.21
CA ALA A 183 8.64 15.31 -5.51
C ALA A 183 9.31 15.88 -4.24
N LEU A 184 8.54 16.02 -3.15
CA LEU A 184 9.05 16.50 -1.87
C LEU A 184 10.14 15.59 -1.29
N ALA A 185 9.97 14.27 -1.44
CA ALA A 185 10.84 13.27 -0.83
C ALA A 185 12.08 12.90 -1.67
N GLU A 186 12.20 13.41 -2.89
CA GLU A 186 13.29 13.02 -3.78
C GLU A 186 14.67 13.38 -3.20
N SER A 187 14.76 14.54 -2.53
CA SER A 187 16.00 14.99 -1.87
C SER A 187 16.37 14.17 -0.61
N TRP A 188 15.46 13.32 -0.11
CA TRP A 188 15.67 12.50 1.09
C TRP A 188 16.16 11.09 0.77
N ARG A 189 16.35 10.75 -0.50
CA ARG A 189 16.98 9.47 -0.87
C ARG A 189 18.39 9.35 -0.29
N PRO A 190 18.78 8.18 0.18
CA PRO A 190 18.05 6.91 0.24
C PRO A 190 17.31 6.70 1.58
N TRP A 191 16.94 7.76 2.32
CA TRP A 191 16.39 7.69 3.68
C TRP A 191 14.92 8.05 3.77
N ARG A 192 14.15 7.92 2.67
CA ARG A 192 12.73 8.32 2.61
C ARG A 192 11.86 7.62 3.66
N ALA A 193 12.12 6.34 3.97
CA ALA A 193 11.40 5.61 5.02
C ALA A 193 11.70 6.16 6.42
N VAL A 194 12.89 6.68 6.63
CA VAL A 194 13.26 7.34 7.90
C VAL A 194 12.58 8.70 8.00
N ALA A 195 12.52 9.47 6.91
CA ALA A 195 11.76 10.71 6.83
C ALA A 195 10.28 10.49 7.16
N ALA A 196 9.66 9.42 6.62
CA ALA A 196 8.29 9.05 6.94
C ALA A 196 8.09 8.79 8.45
N ARG A 197 9.00 8.07 9.09
CA ARG A 197 8.96 7.80 10.53
C ARG A 197 9.02 9.07 11.37
N VAL A 198 9.91 10.01 11.01
CA VAL A 198 10.03 11.30 11.68
C VAL A 198 8.76 12.13 11.51
N LEU A 199 8.21 12.21 10.31
CA LEU A 199 6.98 12.95 10.04
C LEU A 199 5.78 12.38 10.81
N TRP A 200 5.60 11.05 10.86
CA TRP A 200 4.56 10.43 11.66
C TRP A 200 4.74 10.69 13.17
N ALA A 201 5.97 10.64 13.67
CA ALA A 201 6.26 10.96 15.07
C ALA A 201 5.93 12.41 15.39
N TYR A 202 6.37 13.33 14.54
CA TYR A 202 6.09 14.76 14.67
C TYR A 202 4.57 15.05 14.66
N TYR A 203 3.84 14.49 13.71
CA TYR A 203 2.39 14.69 13.62
C TYR A 203 1.67 14.18 14.86
N ARG A 204 2.11 13.05 15.41
CA ARG A 204 1.57 12.52 16.68
C ARG A 204 1.83 13.46 17.83
N ALA A 205 3.06 13.94 18.00
CA ALA A 205 3.42 14.88 19.06
C ALA A 205 2.59 16.18 18.96
N VAL A 206 2.40 16.72 17.75
CA VAL A 206 1.54 17.89 17.50
C VAL A 206 0.08 17.60 17.83
N ALA A 207 -0.42 16.41 17.46
CA ALA A 207 -1.80 16.02 17.73
C ALA A 207 -2.06 15.82 19.25
N GLU A 208 -1.12 15.27 19.97
CA GLU A 208 -1.18 15.10 21.44
C GLU A 208 -1.13 16.45 22.14
N ALA A 209 -0.23 17.34 21.73
CA ALA A 209 -0.15 18.70 22.28
C ALA A 209 -1.44 19.50 22.03
N ALA A 210 -2.00 19.44 20.83
CA ALA A 210 -3.26 20.09 20.50
C ALA A 210 -4.43 19.55 21.35
N LYS A 211 -4.48 18.22 21.55
CA LYS A 211 -5.48 17.57 22.39
C LYS A 211 -5.36 18.04 23.86
N ALA A 212 -4.13 18.13 24.39
CA ALA A 212 -3.87 18.61 25.74
C ALA A 212 -4.29 20.08 25.93
N ALA A 213 -4.12 20.89 24.88
CA ALA A 213 -4.55 22.29 24.86
C ALA A 213 -6.06 22.49 24.56
N GLY A 214 -6.85 21.42 24.42
CA GLY A 214 -8.26 21.50 24.03
C GLY A 214 -8.52 21.95 22.59
N ILE A 215 -7.48 22.00 21.75
CA ILE A 215 -7.55 22.44 20.37
C ILE A 215 -7.93 21.23 19.48
N LYS A 216 -9.04 21.33 18.77
CA LYS A 216 -9.40 20.34 17.73
C LYS A 216 -8.59 20.62 16.48
N LEU A 217 -7.62 19.75 16.17
CA LEU A 217 -7.01 19.75 14.83
C LEU A 217 -8.11 19.49 13.79
N PRO A 218 -8.10 20.19 12.65
CA PRO A 218 -9.07 19.98 11.61
C PRO A 218 -9.00 18.52 11.13
N ARG A 219 -10.04 17.74 11.45
CA ARG A 219 -10.22 16.40 10.87
C ARG A 219 -10.61 16.60 9.41
N GLN A 220 -9.66 16.57 8.50
CA GLN A 220 -10.01 16.46 7.09
C GLN A 220 -10.68 15.09 6.90
N ARG A 221 -11.96 15.12 6.50
CA ARG A 221 -12.68 13.90 6.10
C ARG A 221 -11.89 13.23 4.99
N LEU A 222 -11.52 11.97 5.20
CA LEU A 222 -10.96 11.14 4.15
C LEU A 222 -11.92 11.18 2.96
N PRO A 223 -11.50 11.55 1.75
CA PRO A 223 -12.34 11.38 0.58
C PRO A 223 -12.71 9.90 0.50
N LYS A 224 -13.99 9.60 0.35
CA LYS A 224 -14.43 8.22 0.10
C LYS A 224 -13.67 7.71 -1.13
N PRO A 225 -13.10 6.49 -1.10
CA PRO A 225 -12.44 5.96 -2.27
C PRO A 225 -13.42 5.99 -3.44
N ARG A 226 -13.04 6.65 -4.53
CA ARG A 226 -13.76 6.51 -5.79
C ARG A 226 -13.59 5.06 -6.22
N VAL A 227 -14.63 4.26 -6.04
CA VAL A 227 -14.72 2.96 -6.68
C VAL A 227 -14.67 3.25 -8.17
N ALA A 228 -13.59 2.85 -8.84
CA ALA A 228 -13.50 2.94 -10.28
C ALA A 228 -14.70 2.18 -10.86
N ALA A 229 -15.54 2.88 -11.62
CA ALA A 229 -16.64 2.24 -12.32
C ALA A 229 -16.06 1.13 -13.21
N PRO A 230 -16.68 -0.06 -13.25
CA PRO A 230 -16.21 -1.13 -14.11
C PRO A 230 -16.13 -0.62 -15.55
N ALA A 231 -14.96 -0.79 -16.18
CA ALA A 231 -14.78 -0.43 -17.58
C ALA A 231 -15.88 -1.10 -18.41
N LYS A 232 -16.72 -0.31 -19.05
CA LYS A 232 -17.74 -0.82 -19.99
C LYS A 232 -17.00 -1.62 -21.05
N ARG A 233 -17.17 -2.95 -21.07
CA ARG A 233 -16.73 -3.81 -22.16
C ARG A 233 -17.28 -3.22 -23.44
N ARG A 234 -16.45 -2.65 -24.30
CA ARG A 234 -16.81 -2.32 -25.67
C ARG A 234 -17.23 -3.63 -26.33
N ALA A 235 -18.52 -3.74 -26.67
CA ALA A 235 -18.99 -4.81 -27.52
C ALA A 235 -18.23 -4.73 -28.85
N ALA A 236 -17.51 -5.80 -29.17
CA ALA A 236 -16.89 -5.94 -30.48
C ALA A 236 -18.01 -6.05 -31.52
N THR A 237 -18.17 -5.02 -32.31
CA THR A 237 -19.02 -5.08 -33.51
C THR A 237 -18.27 -5.93 -34.54
N GLY A 238 -18.73 -7.18 -34.68
CA GLY A 238 -18.27 -8.08 -35.73
C GLY A 238 -18.62 -7.53 -37.13
N PRO A 239 -17.82 -7.85 -38.16
CA PRO A 239 -18.06 -7.38 -39.53
C PRO A 239 -19.36 -8.00 -40.08
N LYS A 240 -20.25 -7.16 -40.57
CA LYS A 240 -21.43 -7.58 -41.36
C LYS A 240 -20.96 -8.08 -42.70
N HIS A 241 -20.98 -9.37 -42.93
CA HIS A 241 -20.88 -9.96 -44.25
C HIS A 241 -22.16 -9.65 -45.05
N GLY A 242 -22.06 -8.75 -46.01
CA GLY A 242 -23.08 -8.55 -47.01
C GLY A 242 -23.02 -9.66 -48.06
N ALA A 243 -24.00 -10.54 -48.06
CA ALA A 243 -24.24 -11.47 -49.16
C ALA A 243 -25.25 -10.87 -50.12
N SER A 244 -24.78 -10.37 -51.22
CA SER A 244 -25.57 -10.00 -52.40
C SER A 244 -25.80 -11.25 -53.24
N ALA A 245 -27.06 -11.80 -53.23
CA ALA A 245 -27.48 -12.84 -54.15
C ALA A 245 -28.30 -12.22 -55.28
N GLY A 246 -27.62 -12.02 -56.42
CA GLY A 246 -28.26 -11.65 -57.67
C GLY A 246 -29.00 -12.83 -58.29
N ARG A 247 -30.31 -12.71 -58.35
CA ARG A 247 -31.23 -13.68 -58.98
C ARG A 247 -31.43 -13.35 -60.47
N LYS A 248 -30.70 -14.01 -61.38
CA LYS A 248 -30.97 -13.96 -62.83
C LYS A 248 -32.09 -14.96 -63.18
N LYS A 249 -33.24 -14.41 -63.63
CA LYS A 249 -34.26 -15.14 -64.38
C LYS A 249 -33.71 -15.52 -65.75
N ARG A 250 -33.82 -16.80 -66.12
CA ARG A 250 -33.83 -17.24 -67.53
C ARG A 250 -35.11 -18.02 -67.81
N ARG A 251 -35.89 -17.47 -68.75
CA ARG A 251 -36.94 -18.13 -69.53
C ARG A 251 -36.27 -19.03 -70.55
N ALA A 252 -36.84 -20.20 -70.74
CA ALA A 252 -36.91 -20.96 -71.99
C ALA A 252 -38.13 -21.89 -71.78
N GLY A 253 -39.14 -22.02 -72.56
CA GLY A 253 -39.38 -21.96 -73.96
C GLY A 253 -39.21 -23.30 -74.64
N ASN A 254 -40.37 -24.04 -74.74
CA ASN A 254 -40.78 -25.03 -75.76
C ASN A 254 -39.79 -26.13 -76.14
N GLY A 255 -40.41 -27.29 -76.19
CA GLY A 255 -40.06 -28.53 -76.89
C GLY A 255 -40.69 -29.73 -76.25
#